data_851cc52fc25d9850ae0a018e5da32fb3
#
_entry.id   851cc52fc25d9850ae0a018e5da32fb3
#
_cell.length_a   1.000
_cell.length_b   1.000
_cell.length_c   1.000
_cell.angle_alpha   90.00
_cell.angle_beta   90.00
_cell.angle_gamma   90.00
#
_symmetry.space_group_name_H-M   'P 1'
#
loop_
_entity.id
_entity.type
_entity.pdbx_description
1 polymer ?
#
loop_
_entity_poly.entity_id
_entity_poly.type
_entity_poly.pdbx_seq_one_letter_code
_entity_poly.pdbx_strand_id
1 'polypeptide(L)'
;MGPRTGETCVERGWEDGYKFGVIASGDNHSAPCVYGFGYMACLAEDNTKEAIWDAMQKRHTYGVSKDRIEIRMQVDGKLMGDVIEPNPEAKLTLDVIGSDAIDRIEVIEDNQVVEMIPHTSTWERKPLGETIRFKFKVEFGWGPDRRIFPDIASRSWKGALEVPGGKLLSIEKCWSNFGQDLHDVTDNRCEFDLTTYKTTATGKWMGPSAVTTEG
;
A
#
# COMPACT_ATOMS: atom_id res chain seq x y z
N MET A 1 5.95 -4.72 -1.98
CA MET A 1 5.87 -6.16 -1.70
C MET A 1 7.28 -6.70 -1.79
N GLY A 2 7.76 -7.40 -0.75
CA GLY A 2 8.99 -8.15 -0.83
C GLY A 2 8.86 -9.32 -1.82
N PRO A 3 9.96 -9.95 -2.19
CA PRO A 3 9.92 -11.14 -3.05
C PRO A 3 9.10 -12.23 -2.35
N ARG A 4 8.14 -12.79 -3.06
CA ARG A 4 7.31 -13.92 -2.58
C ARG A 4 8.04 -15.27 -2.68
N THR A 5 9.25 -15.27 -3.17
CA THR A 5 10.07 -16.46 -3.36
C THR A 5 11.51 -16.14 -2.98
N GLY A 6 12.12 -16.98 -2.18
CA GLY A 6 13.51 -16.86 -1.76
C GLY A 6 13.71 -17.06 -0.26
N GLU A 7 14.94 -17.14 0.15
CA GLU A 7 15.35 -17.42 1.54
C GLU A 7 15.01 -16.30 2.54
N THR A 8 14.54 -15.15 2.06
CA THR A 8 14.28 -13.94 2.87
C THR A 8 12.80 -13.55 2.96
N CYS A 9 11.88 -14.43 2.54
CA CYS A 9 10.46 -14.16 2.65
C CYS A 9 9.91 -14.56 4.03
N VAL A 10 8.81 -13.93 4.44
CA VAL A 10 8.15 -14.19 5.74
C VAL A 10 7.70 -15.64 5.85
N GLU A 11 7.14 -16.17 4.77
CA GLU A 11 6.64 -17.55 4.68
C GLU A 11 7.74 -18.56 5.00
N ARG A 12 8.95 -18.33 4.50
CA ARG A 12 10.10 -19.20 4.77
C ARG A 12 10.47 -19.20 6.26
N GLY A 13 10.39 -18.05 6.92
CA GLY A 13 10.65 -17.98 8.36
C GLY A 13 9.65 -18.80 9.17
N TRP A 14 8.39 -18.85 8.77
CA TRP A 14 7.37 -19.67 9.41
C TRP A 14 7.58 -21.16 9.12
N GLU A 15 7.93 -21.52 7.89
CA GLU A 15 8.29 -22.91 7.52
C GLU A 15 9.47 -23.43 8.34
N ASP A 16 10.44 -22.57 8.63
CA ASP A 16 11.60 -22.91 9.48
C ASP A 16 11.25 -22.93 10.98
N GLY A 17 9.97 -22.70 11.36
CA GLY A 17 9.46 -22.79 12.73
C GLY A 17 9.67 -21.54 13.59
N TYR A 18 10.08 -20.43 13.00
CA TYR A 18 10.21 -19.18 13.75
C TYR A 18 8.85 -18.59 14.09
N LYS A 19 8.71 -18.11 15.34
CA LYS A 19 7.49 -17.45 15.83
C LYS A 19 7.72 -15.93 15.92
N PHE A 20 7.23 -15.20 14.94
CA PHE A 20 7.34 -13.74 14.90
C PHE A 20 6.05 -13.10 14.39
N GLY A 21 5.85 -11.82 14.74
CA GLY A 21 4.80 -10.99 14.18
C GLY A 21 5.25 -10.32 12.88
N VAL A 22 4.29 -9.83 12.11
CA VAL A 22 4.54 -9.14 10.86
C VAL A 22 4.24 -7.66 11.01
N ILE A 23 5.11 -6.84 10.45
CA ILE A 23 4.91 -5.40 10.30
C ILE A 23 5.13 -5.01 8.84
N ALA A 24 4.57 -3.88 8.43
CA ALA A 24 4.92 -3.26 7.17
C ALA A 24 5.49 -1.86 7.41
N SER A 25 6.33 -1.42 6.51
CA SER A 25 6.87 -0.06 6.50
C SER A 25 7.01 0.46 5.08
N GLY A 26 7.18 1.76 4.95
CA GLY A 26 7.31 2.40 3.65
C GLY A 26 8.68 2.29 3.00
N ASP A 27 9.68 1.71 3.69
CA ASP A 27 11.08 1.69 3.26
C ASP A 27 11.59 3.07 2.83
N ASN A 28 11.13 4.10 3.53
CA ASN A 28 11.42 5.47 3.18
C ASN A 28 12.77 5.92 3.74
N HIS A 29 13.65 6.37 2.85
CA HIS A 29 15.00 6.86 3.20
C HIS A 29 15.05 8.39 3.37
N SER A 30 13.91 9.06 3.36
CA SER A 30 13.80 10.51 3.55
C SER A 30 12.68 10.85 4.53
N ALA A 31 12.82 11.95 5.24
CA ALA A 31 11.71 12.49 6.04
C ALA A 31 10.68 13.19 5.12
N PRO A 32 9.38 13.15 5.45
CA PRO A 32 8.77 12.62 6.65
C PRO A 32 8.49 11.11 6.62
N CYS A 33 8.51 10.49 7.79
CA CYS A 33 8.40 9.04 7.96
C CYS A 33 7.06 8.42 7.53
N VAL A 34 6.04 9.21 7.26
CA VAL A 34 4.66 8.73 6.99
C VAL A 34 4.38 8.58 5.50
N TYR A 35 5.34 8.86 4.66
CA TYR A 35 5.24 8.74 3.21
C TYR A 35 5.69 7.35 2.79
N GLY A 36 4.77 6.44 2.67
CA GLY A 36 5.14 5.11 2.26
C GLY A 36 3.96 4.23 1.91
N PHE A 37 4.30 3.10 1.36
CA PHE A 37 3.34 2.14 0.87
C PHE A 37 2.95 1.11 1.95
N GLY A 38 3.53 1.18 3.13
CA GLY A 38 3.27 0.25 4.21
C GLY A 38 3.23 0.90 5.58
N TYR A 39 2.36 0.42 6.43
CA TYR A 39 2.22 0.83 7.82
C TYR A 39 2.11 -0.40 8.71
N MET A 40 2.66 -0.31 9.91
CA MET A 40 2.34 -1.24 10.97
C MET A 40 1.01 -0.84 11.61
N ALA A 41 0.12 -1.77 11.73
CA ALA A 41 -1.02 -1.69 12.64
C ALA A 41 -0.77 -2.59 13.85
N CYS A 42 -1.26 -2.20 15.02
CA CYS A 42 -1.19 -3.02 16.22
C CYS A 42 -2.51 -2.94 17.02
N LEU A 43 -2.83 -4.03 17.68
CA LEU A 43 -3.97 -4.14 18.60
C LEU A 43 -3.47 -3.90 20.03
N ALA A 44 -3.37 -2.64 20.41
CA ALA A 44 -2.93 -2.20 21.73
C ALA A 44 -4.15 -1.83 22.59
N GLU A 45 -4.02 -1.94 23.91
CA GLU A 45 -5.10 -1.57 24.84
C GLU A 45 -5.31 -0.06 24.93
N ASP A 46 -4.24 0.72 24.63
CA ASP A 46 -4.26 2.18 24.68
C ASP A 46 -3.23 2.75 23.69
N ASN A 47 -3.39 4.02 23.34
CA ASN A 47 -2.46 4.76 22.49
C ASN A 47 -1.33 5.38 23.33
N THR A 48 -0.63 4.53 24.07
CA THR A 48 0.58 4.88 24.81
C THR A 48 1.78 4.11 24.28
N LYS A 49 2.97 4.63 24.51
CA LYS A 49 4.21 3.97 24.08
C LYS A 49 4.34 2.57 24.70
N GLU A 50 3.98 2.44 25.95
CA GLU A 50 4.04 1.21 26.72
C GLU A 50 3.06 0.16 26.19
N ALA A 51 1.82 0.55 25.92
CA ALA A 51 0.79 -0.33 25.38
C ALA A 51 1.11 -0.79 23.95
N ILE A 52 1.61 0.13 23.11
CA ILE A 52 2.06 -0.20 21.76
C ILE A 52 3.25 -1.17 21.79
N TRP A 53 4.22 -0.93 22.69
CA TRP A 53 5.38 -1.80 22.85
C TRP A 53 4.96 -3.21 23.33
N ASP A 54 4.04 -3.30 24.28
CA ASP A 54 3.48 -4.57 24.74
C ASP A 54 2.79 -5.33 23.62
N ALA A 55 1.95 -4.66 22.82
CA ALA A 55 1.30 -5.25 21.66
C ALA A 55 2.33 -5.77 20.63
N MET A 56 3.41 -5.05 20.39
CA MET A 56 4.49 -5.51 19.52
C MET A 56 5.18 -6.76 20.08
N GLN A 57 5.48 -6.82 21.38
CA GLN A 57 6.09 -7.97 22.02
C GLN A 57 5.17 -9.20 21.98
N LYS A 58 3.87 -9.00 22.07
CA LYS A 58 2.85 -10.04 21.94
C LYS A 58 2.55 -10.42 20.48
N ARG A 59 3.18 -9.77 19.51
CA ARG A 59 2.94 -9.97 18.06
C ARG A 59 1.50 -9.62 17.62
N HIS A 60 0.81 -8.80 18.38
CA HIS A 60 -0.51 -8.28 18.04
C HIS A 60 -0.39 -7.20 16.97
N THR A 61 0.30 -7.52 15.89
CA THR A 61 0.64 -6.59 14.81
C THR A 61 0.33 -7.18 13.46
N TYR A 62 0.04 -6.30 12.50
CA TYR A 62 -0.10 -6.67 11.10
C TYR A 62 0.36 -5.53 10.19
N GLY A 63 0.58 -5.85 8.93
CA GLY A 63 0.97 -4.88 7.93
C GLY A 63 -0.21 -4.45 7.06
N VAL A 64 -0.32 -3.15 6.81
CA VAL A 64 -1.24 -2.60 5.82
C VAL A 64 -0.46 -1.85 4.76
N SER A 65 -0.95 -1.85 3.53
CA SER A 65 -0.34 -1.13 2.43
C SER A 65 -1.36 -0.18 1.79
N LYS A 66 -1.01 1.12 1.78
CA LYS A 66 -1.81 2.23 1.23
C LYS A 66 -3.07 2.56 2.03
N ASP A 67 -4.03 1.65 2.13
CA ASP A 67 -5.28 1.86 2.84
C ASP A 67 -5.16 1.46 4.31
N ARG A 68 -5.91 2.17 5.16
CA ARG A 68 -6.00 1.85 6.59
C ARG A 68 -7.07 0.80 6.81
N ILE A 69 -6.73 -0.46 6.51
CA ILE A 69 -7.61 -1.59 6.78
C ILE A 69 -7.46 -1.97 8.25
N GLU A 70 -8.57 -2.02 8.96
CA GLU A 70 -8.61 -2.51 10.32
C GLU A 70 -8.93 -4.01 10.31
N ILE A 71 -8.10 -4.80 10.96
CA ILE A 71 -8.28 -6.26 11.04
C ILE A 71 -8.23 -6.68 12.50
N ARG A 72 -9.26 -7.39 12.94
CA ARG A 72 -9.28 -8.10 14.20
C ARG A 72 -9.53 -9.57 13.94
N MET A 73 -8.48 -10.37 14.08
CA MET A 73 -8.55 -11.81 13.90
C MET A 73 -8.36 -12.49 15.24
N GLN A 74 -9.20 -13.48 15.51
CA GLN A 74 -9.14 -14.29 16.72
C GLN A 74 -9.36 -15.77 16.37
N VAL A 75 -8.61 -16.63 17.03
CA VAL A 75 -8.83 -18.09 16.99
C VAL A 75 -9.18 -18.52 18.41
N ASP A 76 -10.36 -19.12 18.61
CA ASP A 76 -10.89 -19.49 19.94
C ASP A 76 -10.81 -18.35 20.98
N GLY A 77 -11.06 -17.10 20.51
CA GLY A 77 -11.01 -15.90 21.33
C GLY A 77 -9.62 -15.35 21.63
N LYS A 78 -8.55 -16.01 21.16
CA LYS A 78 -7.17 -15.50 21.24
C LYS A 78 -6.84 -14.62 20.05
N LEU A 79 -6.17 -13.50 20.30
CA LEU A 79 -5.81 -12.54 19.26
C LEU A 79 -4.73 -13.06 18.32
N MET A 80 -4.70 -12.49 17.12
CA MET A 80 -3.58 -12.69 16.20
C MET A 80 -2.25 -12.45 16.91
N GLY A 81 -1.27 -13.33 16.68
CA GLY A 81 0.04 -13.30 17.34
C GLY A 81 0.15 -14.16 18.58
N ASP A 82 -0.96 -14.55 19.21
CA ASP A 82 -0.94 -15.48 20.31
C ASP A 82 -0.52 -16.89 19.83
N VAL A 83 0.15 -17.63 20.71
CA VAL A 83 0.45 -19.04 20.50
C VAL A 83 -0.64 -19.84 21.22
N ILE A 84 -1.31 -20.68 20.47
CA ILE A 84 -2.40 -21.52 20.96
C ILE A 84 -2.07 -22.99 20.77
N GLU A 85 -2.68 -23.86 21.56
CA GLU A 85 -2.60 -25.31 21.33
C GLU A 85 -3.43 -25.68 20.10
N PRO A 86 -2.97 -26.66 19.31
CA PRO A 86 -3.71 -27.14 18.14
C PRO A 86 -5.11 -27.64 18.52
N ASN A 87 -6.11 -27.12 17.82
CA ASN A 87 -7.51 -27.53 17.96
C ASN A 87 -8.11 -27.74 16.57
N PRO A 88 -8.43 -28.98 16.15
CA PRO A 88 -9.01 -29.23 14.82
C PRO A 88 -10.38 -28.57 14.59
N GLU A 89 -11.07 -28.20 15.66
CA GLU A 89 -12.36 -27.51 15.61
C GLU A 89 -12.24 -26.04 15.99
N ALA A 90 -11.03 -25.47 15.87
CA ALA A 90 -10.78 -24.07 16.20
C ALA A 90 -11.69 -23.14 15.40
N LYS A 91 -12.26 -22.17 16.09
CA LYS A 91 -13.14 -21.18 15.48
C LYS A 91 -12.36 -19.91 15.15
N LEU A 92 -12.19 -19.65 13.86
CA LEU A 92 -11.71 -18.35 13.38
C LEU A 92 -12.84 -17.33 13.44
N THR A 93 -12.58 -16.20 14.08
CA THR A 93 -13.44 -15.00 14.07
C THR A 93 -12.64 -13.87 13.43
N LEU A 94 -13.21 -13.25 12.42
CA LEU A 94 -12.57 -12.20 11.66
C LEU A 94 -13.50 -10.99 11.53
N ASP A 95 -12.99 -9.83 11.90
CA ASP A 95 -13.63 -8.54 11.70
C ASP A 95 -12.69 -7.66 10.89
N VAL A 96 -13.18 -7.18 9.74
CA VAL A 96 -12.38 -6.42 8.78
C VAL A 96 -13.14 -5.17 8.35
N ILE A 97 -12.53 -4.02 8.54
CA ILE A 97 -13.08 -2.73 8.12
C ILE A 97 -12.10 -2.12 7.12
N GLY A 98 -12.54 -1.96 5.89
CA GLY A 98 -11.80 -1.26 4.84
C GLY A 98 -12.14 0.23 4.81
N SER A 99 -11.23 1.03 4.31
CA SER A 99 -11.50 2.44 3.97
C SER A 99 -12.34 2.59 2.69
N ASP A 100 -12.40 1.53 1.91
CA ASP A 100 -13.21 1.37 0.70
C ASP A 100 -13.71 -0.08 0.62
N ALA A 101 -14.39 -0.42 -0.46
CA ALA A 101 -14.93 -1.75 -0.68
C ALA A 101 -13.82 -2.82 -0.67
N ILE A 102 -14.12 -3.92 0.04
CA ILE A 102 -13.22 -5.08 0.13
C ILE A 102 -13.52 -6.01 -1.03
N ASP A 103 -12.51 -6.25 -1.88
CA ASP A 103 -12.62 -7.17 -3.02
C ASP A 103 -12.77 -8.62 -2.54
N ARG A 104 -11.89 -9.06 -1.66
CA ARG A 104 -11.92 -10.40 -1.10
C ARG A 104 -11.13 -10.47 0.21
N ILE A 105 -11.40 -11.51 0.97
CA ILE A 105 -10.61 -11.93 2.11
C ILE A 105 -10.09 -13.34 1.83
N GLU A 106 -8.79 -13.55 1.98
CA GLU A 106 -8.15 -14.86 1.84
C GLU A 106 -7.71 -15.33 3.23
N VAL A 107 -8.14 -16.51 3.62
CA VAL A 107 -7.64 -17.19 4.81
C VAL A 107 -6.49 -18.11 4.38
N ILE A 108 -5.34 -17.92 4.98
CA ILE A 108 -4.13 -18.65 4.66
C ILE A 108 -3.72 -19.48 5.88
N GLU A 109 -3.59 -20.77 5.71
CA GLU A 109 -3.09 -21.71 6.68
C GLU A 109 -1.92 -22.49 6.06
N ASP A 110 -0.81 -22.62 6.79
CA ASP A 110 0.40 -23.29 6.31
C ASP A 110 0.86 -22.82 4.91
N ASN A 111 0.84 -21.50 4.69
CA ASN A 111 1.17 -20.84 3.42
C ASN A 111 0.26 -21.22 2.24
N GLN A 112 -0.89 -21.85 2.49
CA GLN A 112 -1.88 -22.19 1.49
C GLN A 112 -3.18 -21.40 1.73
N VAL A 113 -3.79 -20.91 0.66
CA VAL A 113 -5.14 -20.33 0.75
C VAL A 113 -6.13 -21.46 0.98
N VAL A 114 -6.70 -21.52 2.18
CA VAL A 114 -7.69 -22.56 2.56
C VAL A 114 -9.12 -22.08 2.34
N GLU A 115 -9.35 -20.79 2.39
CA GLU A 115 -10.67 -20.21 2.11
C GLU A 115 -10.53 -18.85 1.44
N MET A 116 -11.46 -18.54 0.56
CA MET A 116 -11.57 -17.25 -0.08
C MET A 116 -13.01 -16.76 0.05
N ILE A 117 -13.16 -15.61 0.70
CA ILE A 117 -14.45 -14.94 0.88
C ILE A 117 -14.49 -13.77 -0.12
N PRO A 118 -15.13 -13.95 -1.28
CA PRO A 118 -15.24 -12.88 -2.27
C PRO A 118 -16.25 -11.84 -1.83
N HIS A 119 -16.17 -10.68 -2.43
CA HIS A 119 -17.21 -9.67 -2.30
C HIS A 119 -18.56 -10.25 -2.73
N THR A 120 -19.57 -10.15 -1.86
CA THR A 120 -20.88 -10.77 -2.08
C THR A 120 -21.80 -9.98 -3.03
N SER A 121 -21.22 -9.25 -3.97
CA SER A 121 -21.87 -8.64 -5.15
C SER A 121 -22.98 -7.60 -4.94
N THR A 122 -23.38 -7.31 -3.75
CA THR A 122 -24.18 -6.13 -3.48
C THR A 122 -23.30 -4.99 -3.05
N TRP A 123 -22.50 -4.48 -3.98
CA TRP A 123 -22.13 -3.09 -3.89
C TRP A 123 -23.45 -2.36 -3.62
N GLU A 124 -23.61 -1.73 -2.48
CA GLU A 124 -24.69 -0.80 -2.31
C GLU A 124 -24.59 0.20 -3.48
N ARG A 125 -25.34 -0.09 -4.52
CA ARG A 125 -25.56 0.87 -5.59
C ARG A 125 -26.48 1.94 -5.02
N LYS A 126 -25.97 2.74 -4.09
CA LYS A 126 -26.52 4.07 -3.92
C LYS A 126 -26.50 4.67 -5.32
N PRO A 127 -27.62 5.11 -5.83
CA PRO A 127 -27.61 5.80 -7.11
C PRO A 127 -26.53 6.86 -6.98
N LEU A 128 -25.47 6.73 -7.78
CA LEU A 128 -24.43 7.74 -7.86
C LEU A 128 -25.20 9.02 -8.12
N GLY A 129 -24.99 10.04 -7.30
CA GLY A 129 -25.57 11.35 -7.54
C GLY A 129 -25.16 11.84 -8.94
N GLU A 130 -25.78 12.88 -9.43
CA GLU A 130 -25.44 13.49 -10.71
C GLU A 130 -23.95 13.88 -10.80
N THR A 131 -23.31 14.06 -9.65
CA THR A 131 -21.89 14.42 -9.55
C THR A 131 -21.19 13.48 -8.57
N ILE A 132 -20.10 12.89 -9.01
CA ILE A 132 -19.22 12.04 -8.19
C ILE A 132 -17.91 12.79 -8.00
N ARG A 133 -17.40 12.79 -6.77
CA ARG A 133 -16.05 13.26 -6.47
C ARG A 133 -15.19 12.05 -6.12
N PHE A 134 -14.05 11.91 -6.78
CA PHE A 134 -13.08 10.85 -6.48
C PHE A 134 -11.65 11.36 -6.60
N LYS A 135 -10.74 10.66 -5.95
CA LYS A 135 -9.29 10.89 -6.02
C LYS A 135 -8.64 9.68 -6.68
N PHE A 136 -7.73 9.92 -7.60
CA PHE A 136 -6.93 8.86 -8.20
C PHE A 136 -5.47 9.28 -8.32
N LYS A 137 -4.59 8.30 -8.35
CA LYS A 137 -3.16 8.47 -8.53
C LYS A 137 -2.77 7.96 -9.90
N VAL A 138 -2.06 8.79 -10.64
CA VAL A 138 -1.46 8.39 -11.92
C VAL A 138 0.04 8.23 -11.73
N GLU A 139 0.55 7.04 -12.01
CA GLU A 139 1.98 6.74 -12.00
C GLU A 139 2.39 6.28 -13.39
N PHE A 140 3.39 6.91 -13.96
CA PHE A 140 3.95 6.51 -15.24
C PHE A 140 5.42 6.93 -15.37
N GLY A 141 6.05 6.43 -16.42
CA GLY A 141 7.46 6.69 -16.66
C GLY A 141 8.38 5.66 -16.02
N TRP A 142 9.65 5.70 -16.38
CA TRP A 142 10.72 4.91 -15.81
C TRP A 142 12.05 5.65 -15.91
N GLY A 143 12.94 5.41 -14.96
CA GLY A 143 14.31 5.88 -15.00
C GLY A 143 15.19 4.87 -15.74
N PRO A 144 16.10 5.31 -16.63
CA PRO A 144 16.98 4.41 -17.33
C PRO A 144 17.86 3.59 -16.36
N ASP A 145 17.83 2.27 -16.47
CA ASP A 145 18.79 1.42 -15.75
C ASP A 145 20.16 1.52 -16.42
N ARG A 146 21.17 1.97 -15.68
CA ARG A 146 22.51 2.18 -16.19
C ARG A 146 23.20 0.90 -16.69
N ARG A 147 22.75 -0.28 -16.25
CA ARG A 147 23.28 -1.57 -16.70
C ARG A 147 22.81 -1.91 -18.10
N ILE A 148 21.59 -1.45 -18.45
CA ILE A 148 20.95 -1.71 -19.73
C ILE A 148 21.19 -0.52 -20.69
N PHE A 149 21.11 0.70 -20.14
CA PHE A 149 21.23 1.95 -20.90
C PHE A 149 22.31 2.86 -20.30
N PRO A 150 23.60 2.53 -20.43
CA PRO A 150 24.68 3.27 -19.78
C PRO A 150 24.78 4.72 -20.22
N ASP A 151 24.39 5.03 -21.44
CA ASP A 151 24.56 6.35 -22.06
C ASP A 151 23.32 7.25 -21.88
N ILE A 152 22.22 6.72 -21.36
CA ILE A 152 21.00 7.51 -21.14
C ILE A 152 20.97 8.01 -19.70
N ALA A 153 21.10 9.32 -19.52
CA ALA A 153 21.10 9.94 -18.18
C ALA A 153 19.69 10.25 -17.67
N SER A 154 18.75 10.56 -18.55
CA SER A 154 17.37 10.93 -18.19
C SER A 154 16.42 10.67 -19.36
N ARG A 155 15.12 10.68 -19.07
CA ARG A 155 14.05 10.72 -20.07
C ARG A 155 13.07 11.81 -19.76
N SER A 156 12.68 12.55 -20.79
CA SER A 156 11.62 13.56 -20.71
C SER A 156 10.31 12.97 -21.21
N TRP A 157 9.25 13.30 -20.51
CA TRP A 157 7.89 12.86 -20.77
C TRP A 157 7.00 14.09 -20.86
N LYS A 158 6.14 14.12 -21.83
CA LYS A 158 5.10 15.14 -21.98
C LYS A 158 3.76 14.45 -22.07
N GLY A 159 2.76 15.01 -21.41
CA GLY A 159 1.43 14.46 -21.44
C GLY A 159 0.39 15.46 -21.03
N ALA A 160 -0.84 15.02 -21.14
CA ALA A 160 -2.00 15.78 -20.69
C ALA A 160 -2.96 14.84 -19.97
N LEU A 161 -3.62 15.38 -18.96
CA LEU A 161 -4.77 14.79 -18.30
C LEU A 161 -6.00 15.58 -18.69
N GLU A 162 -7.05 14.90 -19.11
CA GLU A 162 -8.33 15.52 -19.45
C GLU A 162 -9.48 14.74 -18.81
N VAL A 163 -10.45 15.46 -18.26
CA VAL A 163 -11.66 14.89 -17.67
C VAL A 163 -12.87 15.35 -18.49
N PRO A 164 -13.25 14.59 -19.54
CA PRO A 164 -14.38 14.95 -20.37
C PRO A 164 -15.69 14.96 -19.56
N GLY A 165 -16.40 16.08 -19.59
CA GLY A 165 -17.67 16.24 -18.86
C GLY A 165 -17.52 16.43 -17.35
N GLY A 166 -16.30 16.52 -16.84
CA GLY A 166 -16.00 16.72 -15.43
C GLY A 166 -15.13 17.93 -15.15
N LYS A 167 -14.67 18.05 -13.91
CA LYS A 167 -13.76 19.11 -13.47
C LYS A 167 -12.58 18.53 -12.70
N LEU A 168 -11.43 19.13 -12.88
CA LEU A 168 -10.25 18.94 -12.04
C LEU A 168 -10.36 19.87 -10.85
N LEU A 169 -10.55 19.33 -9.65
CA LEU A 169 -10.69 20.12 -8.44
C LEU A 169 -9.35 20.49 -7.84
N SER A 170 -8.41 19.56 -7.87
CA SER A 170 -7.02 19.80 -7.46
C SER A 170 -6.07 18.82 -8.14
N ILE A 171 -4.82 19.20 -8.25
CA ILE A 171 -3.74 18.34 -8.75
C ILE A 171 -2.57 18.46 -7.79
N GLU A 172 -2.11 17.34 -7.29
CA GLU A 172 -0.95 17.25 -6.41
C GLU A 172 0.22 16.61 -7.15
N LYS A 173 1.35 17.33 -7.23
CA LYS A 173 2.58 16.77 -7.80
C LYS A 173 3.28 15.88 -6.80
N CYS A 174 3.86 14.78 -7.27
CA CYS A 174 4.81 14.03 -6.48
C CYS A 174 6.11 14.85 -6.31
N TRP A 175 6.36 15.33 -5.13
CA TRP A 175 7.48 16.22 -4.81
C TRP A 175 8.82 15.51 -4.59
N SER A 176 8.87 14.19 -4.78
CA SER A 176 10.10 13.41 -4.66
C SER A 176 11.04 13.53 -5.86
N ASN A 177 10.60 14.14 -6.96
CA ASN A 177 11.39 14.27 -8.18
C ASN A 177 11.53 15.72 -8.64
N PHE A 178 12.76 16.08 -9.04
CA PHE A 178 13.03 17.33 -9.73
C PHE A 178 12.57 17.26 -11.18
N GLY A 179 12.27 18.41 -11.78
CA GLY A 179 11.92 18.50 -13.19
C GLY A 179 10.48 18.07 -13.51
N GLN A 180 9.60 18.17 -12.54
CA GLN A 180 8.15 18.04 -12.75
C GLN A 180 7.53 19.42 -12.88
N ASP A 181 6.79 19.61 -13.94
CA ASP A 181 6.03 20.84 -14.14
C ASP A 181 4.62 20.55 -14.62
N LEU A 182 3.67 21.32 -14.10
CA LEU A 182 2.26 21.32 -14.53
C LEU A 182 2.00 22.68 -15.16
N HIS A 183 1.47 22.66 -16.34
CA HIS A 183 1.13 23.89 -17.07
C HIS A 183 -0.20 23.73 -17.80
N ASP A 184 -0.70 24.82 -18.33
CA ASP A 184 -1.98 24.87 -19.05
C ASP A 184 -3.12 24.23 -18.28
N VAL A 185 -3.18 24.51 -16.97
CA VAL A 185 -4.20 23.99 -16.07
C VAL A 185 -5.51 24.75 -16.29
N THR A 186 -6.53 24.02 -16.66
CA THR A 186 -7.91 24.49 -16.82
C THR A 186 -8.84 23.72 -15.87
N ASP A 187 -10.12 24.03 -15.91
CA ASP A 187 -11.13 23.34 -15.08
C ASP A 187 -11.23 21.84 -15.36
N ASN A 188 -10.80 21.36 -16.52
CA ASN A 188 -10.96 19.95 -16.89
C ASN A 188 -9.73 19.33 -17.56
N ARG A 189 -8.65 20.10 -17.70
CA ARG A 189 -7.43 19.63 -18.37
C ARG A 189 -6.19 20.22 -17.70
N CYS A 190 -5.13 19.46 -17.66
CA CYS A 190 -3.79 19.97 -17.39
C CYS A 190 -2.76 19.30 -18.30
N GLU A 191 -1.69 20.00 -18.60
CA GLU A 191 -0.52 19.43 -19.26
C GLU A 191 0.62 19.29 -18.27
N PHE A 192 1.54 18.40 -18.55
CA PHE A 192 2.70 18.18 -17.70
C PHE A 192 3.94 17.80 -18.48
N ASP A 193 5.06 18.27 -17.97
CA ASP A 193 6.40 17.88 -18.37
C ASP A 193 7.10 17.20 -17.19
N LEU A 194 7.60 16.00 -17.42
CA LEU A 194 8.29 15.20 -16.41
C LEU A 194 9.66 14.78 -16.91
N THR A 195 10.60 14.69 -15.98
CA THR A 195 11.92 14.11 -16.27
C THR A 195 12.20 12.98 -15.27
N THR A 196 12.46 11.78 -15.78
CA THR A 196 12.93 10.66 -14.99
C THR A 196 14.44 10.49 -15.20
N TYR A 197 15.16 10.29 -14.10
CA TYR A 197 16.60 10.26 -14.09
C TYR A 197 17.14 8.85 -13.93
N LYS A 198 18.33 8.63 -14.45
CA LYS A 198 19.09 7.42 -14.27
C LYS A 198 19.29 7.11 -12.78
N THR A 199 19.08 5.86 -12.39
CA THR A 199 19.40 5.40 -11.04
C THR A 199 20.91 5.51 -10.80
N THR A 200 21.29 6.20 -9.73
CA THR A 200 22.70 6.33 -9.35
C THR A 200 23.18 5.08 -8.61
N ALA A 201 24.48 4.80 -8.69
CA ALA A 201 25.09 3.65 -8.01
C ALA A 201 25.03 3.67 -6.48
N THR A 202 24.56 4.75 -5.90
CA THR A 202 24.51 4.98 -4.46
C THR A 202 23.21 4.52 -3.81
N GLY A 203 22.38 3.73 -4.49
CA GLY A 203 21.14 3.19 -3.93
C GLY A 203 20.03 4.22 -3.70
N LYS A 204 20.21 5.45 -4.13
CA LYS A 204 19.12 6.43 -4.11
C LYS A 204 18.16 6.12 -5.25
N TRP A 205 17.03 5.55 -4.87
CA TRP A 205 15.90 5.38 -5.77
C TRP A 205 15.30 6.75 -6.10
N MET A 206 15.54 7.19 -7.30
CA MET A 206 14.71 8.23 -7.90
C MET A 206 13.57 7.50 -8.61
N GLY A 207 12.51 7.26 -7.89
CA GLY A 207 11.33 6.57 -8.43
C GLY A 207 10.65 7.32 -9.55
N PRO A 208 9.73 6.70 -10.27
CA PRO A 208 8.93 7.37 -11.29
C PRO A 208 8.15 8.53 -10.67
N SER A 209 8.03 9.57 -11.45
CA SER A 209 7.21 10.72 -11.07
C SER A 209 5.74 10.31 -11.00
N ALA A 210 5.09 10.64 -9.90
CA ALA A 210 3.65 10.44 -9.76
C ALA A 210 2.94 11.80 -9.84
N VAL A 211 1.86 11.83 -10.59
CA VAL A 211 0.90 12.94 -10.60
C VAL A 211 -0.34 12.44 -9.87
N THR A 212 -0.73 13.13 -8.82
CA THR A 212 -1.97 12.84 -8.10
C THR A 212 -3.02 13.87 -8.53
N THR A 213 -4.17 13.39 -8.92
CA THR A 213 -5.30 14.25 -9.27
C THR A 213 -6.45 13.97 -8.32
N GLU A 214 -7.02 15.01 -7.75
CA GLU A 214 -8.29 14.94 -7.02
C GLU A 214 -9.40 15.40 -7.95
N GLY A 215 -10.35 14.53 -8.18
CA GLY A 215 -11.55 14.80 -8.97
C GLY A 215 -12.80 14.90 -8.09
#